data_74da24daf7c53bbfb2504da982cb108d
#
_entry.id   74da24daf7c53bbfb2504da982cb108d
#
_cell.length_a   1.000
_cell.length_b   1.000
_cell.length_c   1.000
_cell.angle_alpha   90.00
_cell.angle_beta   90.00
_cell.angle_gamma   90.00
#
_symmetry.space_group_name_H-M   'P 1'
#
loop_
_entity.id
_entity.type
_entity.pdbx_description
1 polymer ?
#
loop_
_entity_poly.entity_id
_entity_poly.type
_entity_poly.pdbx_seq_one_letter_code
_entity_poly.pdbx_strand_id
1 'polypeptide(L)'
;MPTPLDEARYELALANRIIAHEGVLDGFGHVSMRHPTDPSRYLLARSRSPELIEPADIYEFTLDSEPVSAAGVTLYGERVIHGCIYQARPDVNAVCHHHSPSVLPFCITGVELLPVFHMGAVLGTAAPFWDSRDEFGDTNMLVIKPEEGQSLARALGDHWMVLMRRHGATLVGTTLRELVFRTVYSHANAEIQLRSMLLGKIGPLSRGEAERTGPYQLQPRPMARAWEYWTTRLKKRGEMPRPRRAGAGARATKQRASKSRAGSKLRAGSKAARPQQRAR
;
A
#
# COMPACT_ATOMS: atom_id res chain seq x y z
N MET A 1 -19.45 19.20 -6.01
CA MET A 1 -19.29 18.01 -5.13
C MET A 1 -18.02 17.28 -5.56
N PRO A 2 -17.28 16.63 -4.66
CA PRO A 2 -16.15 15.81 -5.04
C PRO A 2 -16.63 14.65 -5.93
N THR A 3 -15.78 14.21 -6.84
CA THR A 3 -16.05 13.00 -7.65
C THR A 3 -15.79 11.75 -6.84
N PRO A 4 -16.35 10.58 -7.23
CA PRO A 4 -16.01 9.31 -6.57
C PRO A 4 -14.51 9.03 -6.51
N LEU A 5 -13.76 9.46 -7.51
CA LEU A 5 -12.30 9.35 -7.57
C LEU A 5 -11.60 10.28 -6.56
N ASP A 6 -12.11 11.51 -6.37
CA ASP A 6 -11.57 12.44 -5.36
C ASP A 6 -11.82 11.92 -3.94
N GLU A 7 -12.99 11.33 -3.69
CA GLU A 7 -13.32 10.68 -2.42
C GLU A 7 -12.42 9.47 -2.17
N ALA A 8 -12.23 8.60 -3.17
CA ALA A 8 -11.35 7.44 -3.08
C ALA A 8 -9.90 7.83 -2.79
N ARG A 9 -9.38 8.86 -3.46
CA ARG A 9 -8.03 9.40 -3.20
C ARG A 9 -7.90 9.93 -1.76
N TYR A 10 -8.92 10.61 -1.26
CA TYR A 10 -8.92 11.11 0.11
C TYR A 10 -8.95 9.95 1.13
N GLU A 11 -9.84 8.98 0.96
CA GLU A 11 -9.91 7.81 1.84
C GLU A 11 -8.62 6.96 1.81
N LEU A 12 -8.00 6.81 0.63
CA LEU A 12 -6.73 6.10 0.53
C LEU A 12 -5.58 6.83 1.24
N ALA A 13 -5.51 8.15 1.12
CA ALA A 13 -4.54 8.95 1.87
C ALA A 13 -4.77 8.82 3.39
N LEU A 14 -6.04 8.86 3.81
CA LEU A 14 -6.42 8.68 5.21
C LEU A 14 -6.06 7.29 5.73
N ALA A 15 -6.29 6.23 4.96
CA ALA A 15 -5.93 4.85 5.31
C ALA A 15 -4.42 4.69 5.54
N ASN A 16 -3.59 5.24 4.64
CA ASN A 16 -2.13 5.24 4.79
C ASN A 16 -1.71 5.88 6.12
N ARG A 17 -2.28 7.05 6.46
CA ARG A 17 -1.98 7.77 7.70
C ARG A 17 -2.47 7.03 8.94
N ILE A 18 -3.64 6.41 8.90
CA ILE A 18 -4.15 5.59 10.01
C ILE A 18 -3.17 4.44 10.28
N ILE A 19 -2.81 3.68 9.27
CA ILE A 19 -1.96 2.50 9.42
C ILE A 19 -0.55 2.90 9.89
N ALA A 20 -0.02 4.03 9.42
CA ALA A 20 1.23 4.59 9.92
C ALA A 20 1.12 5.03 11.39
N HIS A 21 0.06 5.73 11.74
CA HIS A 21 -0.18 6.18 13.11
C HIS A 21 -0.37 5.02 14.12
N GLU A 22 -0.88 3.89 13.67
CA GLU A 22 -1.02 2.67 14.47
C GLU A 22 0.28 1.82 14.49
N GLY A 23 1.41 2.34 13.98
CA GLY A 23 2.73 1.73 14.09
C GLY A 23 2.99 0.52 13.17
N VAL A 24 2.17 0.35 12.14
CA VAL A 24 2.32 -0.74 11.17
C VAL A 24 3.21 -0.32 9.99
N LEU A 25 3.02 0.90 9.50
CA LEU A 25 3.84 1.52 8.45
C LEU A 25 4.77 2.56 9.07
N ASP A 26 5.94 2.69 8.52
CA ASP A 26 6.91 3.74 8.86
C ASP A 26 7.22 4.62 7.64
N GLY A 27 8.48 4.86 7.31
CA GLY A 27 8.89 5.52 6.06
C GLY A 27 8.63 4.68 4.81
N PHE A 28 8.36 3.40 4.98
CA PHE A 28 8.19 2.38 3.95
C PHE A 28 6.85 1.66 4.06
N GLY A 29 6.56 0.80 3.05
CA GLY A 29 5.27 0.16 2.90
C GLY A 29 4.28 1.05 2.16
N HIS A 30 3.15 0.49 1.73
CA HIS A 30 2.20 1.18 0.87
C HIS A 30 0.83 0.51 0.86
N VAL A 31 -0.20 1.32 0.67
CA VAL A 31 -1.60 0.88 0.59
C VAL A 31 -2.16 1.26 -0.77
N SER A 32 -2.89 0.37 -1.39
CA SER A 32 -3.66 0.63 -2.61
C SER A 32 -5.12 0.28 -2.45
N MET A 33 -5.94 0.77 -3.35
CA MET A 33 -7.33 0.34 -3.51
C MET A 33 -7.69 0.23 -4.98
N ARG A 34 -8.62 -0.67 -5.33
CA ARG A 34 -9.17 -0.77 -6.68
C ARG A 34 -9.87 0.54 -7.03
N HIS A 35 -9.80 0.94 -8.31
CA HIS A 35 -10.42 2.19 -8.76
C HIS A 35 -11.96 2.12 -8.57
N PRO A 36 -12.61 3.20 -8.07
CA PRO A 36 -14.02 3.14 -7.65
C PRO A 36 -15.02 2.90 -8.78
N THR A 37 -14.66 3.19 -10.03
CA THR A 37 -15.54 3.06 -11.19
C THR A 37 -14.93 2.30 -12.36
N ASP A 38 -13.68 1.85 -12.25
CA ASP A 38 -12.98 1.09 -13.29
C ASP A 38 -12.23 -0.10 -12.66
N PRO A 39 -12.81 -1.31 -12.62
CA PRO A 39 -12.19 -2.47 -11.97
C PRO A 39 -10.90 -2.95 -12.65
N SER A 40 -10.58 -2.48 -13.86
CA SER A 40 -9.32 -2.76 -14.56
C SER A 40 -8.15 -1.90 -14.08
N ARG A 41 -8.38 -1.02 -13.08
CA ARG A 41 -7.39 -0.11 -12.52
C ARG A 41 -7.35 -0.17 -11.01
N TYR A 42 -6.26 0.35 -10.44
CA TYR A 42 -6.15 0.59 -9.01
C TYR A 42 -5.46 1.94 -8.72
N LEU A 43 -5.61 2.40 -7.49
CA LEU A 43 -5.05 3.64 -6.97
C LEU A 43 -3.90 3.30 -6.02
N LEU A 44 -2.76 3.97 -6.19
CA LEU A 44 -1.60 3.86 -5.32
C LEU A 44 -0.87 5.21 -5.26
N ALA A 45 -0.24 5.52 -4.14
CA ALA A 45 0.55 6.74 -4.03
C ALA A 45 1.86 6.65 -4.82
N ARG A 46 2.42 7.82 -5.17
CA ARG A 46 3.83 7.89 -5.55
C ARG A 46 4.73 7.43 -4.40
N SER A 47 6.00 7.16 -4.68
CA SER A 47 6.99 6.80 -3.64
C SER A 47 7.12 7.95 -2.64
N ARG A 48 6.42 7.80 -1.51
CA ARG A 48 6.37 8.73 -0.39
C ARG A 48 6.02 7.97 0.88
N SER A 49 6.56 8.43 2.03
CA SER A 49 6.19 7.86 3.33
C SER A 49 4.66 7.88 3.53
N PRO A 50 4.06 6.76 3.97
CA PRO A 50 2.63 6.63 4.17
C PRO A 50 2.00 7.72 5.03
N GLU A 51 2.66 8.14 6.09
CA GLU A 51 2.20 9.21 6.99
C GLU A 51 2.05 10.57 6.29
N LEU A 52 2.84 10.81 5.23
CA LEU A 52 2.90 12.08 4.52
C LEU A 52 2.05 12.12 3.25
N ILE A 53 1.36 11.02 2.90
CA ILE A 53 0.56 10.93 1.67
C ILE A 53 -0.62 11.90 1.73
N GLU A 54 -0.79 12.65 0.64
CA GLU A 54 -1.92 13.52 0.37
C GLU A 54 -2.73 12.98 -0.82
N PRO A 55 -4.01 13.32 -0.98
CA PRO A 55 -4.81 12.90 -2.13
C PRO A 55 -4.18 13.23 -3.50
N ALA A 56 -3.36 14.28 -3.57
CA ALA A 56 -2.64 14.68 -4.77
C ALA A 56 -1.44 13.77 -5.11
N ASP A 57 -0.97 12.95 -4.16
CA ASP A 57 0.11 12.00 -4.35
C ASP A 57 -0.37 10.66 -4.94
N ILE A 58 -1.69 10.46 -5.09
CA ILE A 58 -2.31 9.20 -5.51
C ILE A 58 -2.55 9.21 -7.01
N TYR A 59 -2.05 8.19 -7.67
CA TYR A 59 -2.09 7.98 -9.12
C TYR A 59 -2.89 6.71 -9.47
N GLU A 60 -3.31 6.64 -10.73
CA GLU A 60 -4.01 5.48 -11.30
C GLU A 60 -3.01 4.57 -12.00
N PHE A 61 -3.19 3.26 -11.82
CA PHE A 61 -2.39 2.20 -12.43
C PHE A 61 -3.30 1.19 -13.10
N THR A 62 -2.82 0.59 -14.19
CA THR A 62 -3.40 -0.63 -14.76
C THR A 62 -3.12 -1.82 -13.84
N LEU A 63 -3.80 -2.95 -14.03
CA LEU A 63 -3.51 -4.17 -13.25
C LEU A 63 -2.11 -4.75 -13.56
N ASP A 64 -1.48 -4.35 -14.67
CA ASP A 64 -0.06 -4.67 -14.96
C ASP A 64 0.91 -3.72 -14.23
N SER A 65 0.38 -2.89 -13.33
CA SER A 65 1.13 -1.93 -12.52
C SER A 65 1.82 -0.83 -13.32
N GLU A 66 1.32 -0.54 -14.54
CA GLU A 66 1.77 0.59 -15.34
C GLU A 66 0.95 1.85 -14.99
N PRO A 67 1.62 2.99 -14.76
CA PRO A 67 0.93 4.23 -14.41
C PRO A 67 0.17 4.78 -15.62
N VAL A 68 -1.09 5.17 -15.43
CA VAL A 68 -1.91 5.80 -16.49
C VAL A 68 -1.40 7.20 -16.84
N SER A 69 -0.96 7.96 -15.81
CA SER A 69 -0.40 9.30 -16.00
C SER A 69 0.46 9.72 -14.80
N ALA A 70 1.76 9.43 -14.84
CA ALA A 70 2.70 9.77 -13.76
C ALA A 70 4.05 10.26 -14.29
N ALA A 71 4.06 11.01 -15.41
CA ALA A 71 5.30 11.48 -16.03
C ALA A 71 6.14 12.34 -15.06
N GLY A 72 7.39 11.93 -14.84
CA GLY A 72 8.33 12.63 -13.98
C GLY A 72 8.09 12.45 -12.48
N VAL A 73 7.35 11.41 -12.08
CA VAL A 73 7.06 11.06 -10.68
C VAL A 73 7.79 9.76 -10.33
N THR A 74 8.46 9.75 -9.19
CA THR A 74 9.04 8.51 -8.63
C THR A 74 7.94 7.65 -8.02
N LEU A 75 7.84 6.40 -8.47
CA LEU A 75 6.84 5.43 -8.05
C LEU A 75 7.47 4.35 -7.16
N TYR A 76 6.64 3.65 -6.37
CA TYR A 76 7.10 2.46 -5.64
C TYR A 76 7.57 1.38 -6.63
N GLY A 77 8.73 0.78 -6.35
CA GLY A 77 9.23 -0.38 -7.10
C GLY A 77 8.30 -1.58 -6.97
N GLU A 78 7.82 -1.83 -5.77
CA GLU A 78 7.00 -3.00 -5.42
C GLU A 78 5.50 -2.85 -5.73
N ARG A 79 5.12 -1.90 -6.59
CA ARG A 79 3.73 -1.75 -7.06
C ARG A 79 3.17 -2.98 -7.75
N VAL A 80 4.03 -3.85 -8.27
CA VAL A 80 3.63 -5.12 -8.91
C VAL A 80 2.93 -6.08 -7.93
N ILE A 81 3.24 -6.02 -6.63
CA ILE A 81 2.53 -6.77 -5.58
C ILE A 81 1.02 -6.52 -5.71
N HIS A 82 0.63 -5.24 -5.81
CA HIS A 82 -0.78 -4.85 -5.85
C HIS A 82 -1.46 -5.31 -7.13
N GLY A 83 -0.87 -5.02 -8.29
CA GLY A 83 -1.44 -5.40 -9.59
C GLY A 83 -1.64 -6.91 -9.71
N CYS A 84 -0.63 -7.71 -9.37
CA CYS A 84 -0.70 -9.18 -9.44
C CYS A 84 -1.77 -9.75 -8.49
N ILE A 85 -1.92 -9.19 -7.29
CA ILE A 85 -2.98 -9.61 -6.37
C ILE A 85 -4.36 -9.24 -6.92
N TYR A 86 -4.54 -8.02 -7.46
CA TYR A 86 -5.81 -7.65 -8.07
C TYR A 86 -6.17 -8.50 -9.29
N GLN A 87 -5.19 -8.95 -10.08
CA GLN A 87 -5.42 -9.89 -11.19
C GLN A 87 -5.87 -11.26 -10.68
N ALA A 88 -5.20 -11.78 -9.65
CA ALA A 88 -5.48 -13.11 -9.12
C ALA A 88 -6.77 -13.17 -8.26
N ARG A 89 -7.17 -12.06 -7.63
CA ARG A 89 -8.25 -11.96 -6.64
C ARG A 89 -9.24 -10.85 -6.99
N PRO A 90 -10.24 -11.12 -7.85
CA PRO A 90 -11.26 -10.13 -8.21
C PRO A 90 -12.13 -9.65 -7.04
N ASP A 91 -12.22 -10.42 -5.97
CA ASP A 91 -12.92 -10.08 -4.72
C ASP A 91 -12.14 -9.08 -3.84
N VAL A 92 -10.84 -8.94 -4.07
CA VAL A 92 -9.97 -8.01 -3.33
C VAL A 92 -10.10 -6.60 -3.92
N ASN A 93 -10.41 -5.65 -3.06
CA ASN A 93 -10.53 -4.22 -3.42
C ASN A 93 -9.50 -3.33 -2.74
N ALA A 94 -8.71 -3.85 -1.81
CA ALA A 94 -7.62 -3.11 -1.18
C ALA A 94 -6.46 -4.03 -0.78
N VAL A 95 -5.22 -3.52 -0.88
CA VAL A 95 -3.98 -4.25 -0.59
C VAL A 95 -3.06 -3.36 0.24
N CYS A 96 -2.44 -3.92 1.28
CA CYS A 96 -1.41 -3.28 2.09
C CYS A 96 -0.16 -4.17 2.14
N HIS A 97 0.99 -3.62 1.77
CA HIS A 97 2.30 -4.21 2.00
C HIS A 97 3.03 -3.42 3.08
N HIS A 98 3.62 -4.12 4.07
CA HIS A 98 4.25 -3.48 5.23
C HIS A 98 5.39 -4.29 5.82
N HIS A 99 6.25 -3.61 6.60
CA HIS A 99 7.40 -4.18 7.32
C HIS A 99 7.22 -4.04 8.84
N SER A 100 6.01 -4.29 9.34
CA SER A 100 5.66 -4.10 10.75
C SER A 100 6.65 -4.81 11.70
N PRO A 101 7.22 -4.10 12.70
CA PRO A 101 8.16 -4.69 13.65
C PRO A 101 7.59 -5.88 14.43
N SER A 102 6.27 -5.90 14.68
CA SER A 102 5.62 -7.02 15.38
C SER A 102 5.45 -8.26 14.48
N VAL A 103 5.35 -8.08 13.17
CA VAL A 103 5.16 -9.17 12.20
C VAL A 103 6.49 -9.74 11.69
N LEU A 104 7.52 -8.90 11.56
CA LEU A 104 8.85 -9.31 11.08
C LEU A 104 9.46 -10.51 11.81
N PRO A 105 9.33 -10.67 13.14
CA PRO A 105 9.86 -11.87 13.82
C PRO A 105 9.31 -13.19 13.24
N PHE A 106 8.04 -13.23 12.85
CA PHE A 106 7.42 -14.39 12.19
C PHE A 106 7.97 -14.61 10.79
N CYS A 107 8.21 -13.53 10.04
CA CYS A 107 8.84 -13.57 8.71
C CYS A 107 10.31 -14.04 8.76
N ILE A 108 10.99 -13.87 9.88
CA ILE A 108 12.40 -14.27 10.08
C ILE A 108 12.53 -15.71 10.57
N THR A 109 11.70 -16.08 11.52
CA THR A 109 11.78 -17.37 12.21
C THR A 109 11.00 -18.49 11.52
N GLY A 110 9.98 -18.16 10.74
CA GLY A 110 9.03 -19.11 10.18
C GLY A 110 8.04 -19.67 11.22
N VAL A 111 8.03 -19.13 12.43
CA VAL A 111 6.99 -19.47 13.41
C VAL A 111 5.64 -19.03 12.90
N GLU A 112 4.63 -19.89 12.98
CA GLU A 112 3.28 -19.59 12.49
C GLU A 112 2.66 -18.38 13.22
N LEU A 113 2.13 -17.45 12.45
CA LEU A 113 1.31 -16.37 12.97
C LEU A 113 -0.15 -16.85 13.06
N LEU A 114 -0.62 -17.01 14.28
CA LEU A 114 -1.92 -17.59 14.62
C LEU A 114 -2.83 -16.54 15.26
N PRO A 115 -4.16 -16.63 15.10
CA PRO A 115 -5.08 -15.78 15.83
C PRO A 115 -5.07 -16.17 17.32
N VAL A 116 -4.56 -15.28 18.19
CA VAL A 116 -4.40 -15.57 19.62
C VAL A 116 -5.42 -14.85 20.50
N PHE A 117 -6.21 -13.95 19.94
CA PHE A 117 -7.31 -13.29 20.62
C PHE A 117 -8.43 -12.91 19.61
N HIS A 118 -9.61 -12.55 20.12
CA HIS A 118 -10.80 -12.38 19.29
C HIS A 118 -10.65 -11.34 18.17
N MET A 119 -9.95 -10.22 18.39
CA MET A 119 -9.69 -9.23 17.31
C MET A 119 -8.68 -9.75 16.30
N GLY A 120 -7.74 -10.60 16.70
CA GLY A 120 -6.77 -11.23 15.81
C GLY A 120 -7.39 -12.20 14.82
N ALA A 121 -8.62 -12.69 15.06
CA ALA A 121 -9.32 -13.56 14.14
C ALA A 121 -9.55 -12.96 12.73
N VAL A 122 -9.40 -11.63 12.57
CA VAL A 122 -9.52 -10.97 11.27
C VAL A 122 -8.38 -11.28 10.30
N LEU A 123 -7.27 -11.85 10.77
CA LEU A 123 -6.22 -12.37 9.89
C LEU A 123 -6.66 -13.66 9.15
N GLY A 124 -7.76 -14.29 9.60
CA GLY A 124 -8.20 -15.60 9.14
C GLY A 124 -7.68 -16.72 10.03
N THR A 125 -7.71 -17.95 9.53
CA THR A 125 -7.27 -19.13 10.25
C THR A 125 -5.77 -19.40 10.14
N ALA A 126 -5.12 -18.83 9.12
CA ALA A 126 -3.68 -18.97 8.87
C ALA A 126 -3.17 -17.78 8.04
N ALA A 127 -1.87 -17.50 8.17
CA ALA A 127 -1.11 -16.63 7.28
C ALA A 127 -0.05 -17.48 6.58
N PRO A 128 -0.19 -17.82 5.27
CA PRO A 128 0.81 -18.58 4.54
C PRO A 128 2.16 -17.86 4.53
N PHE A 129 3.22 -18.65 4.34
CA PHE A 129 4.59 -18.15 4.29
C PHE A 129 5.15 -18.28 2.88
N TRP A 130 5.64 -17.19 2.32
CA TRP A 130 6.25 -17.13 1.00
C TRP A 130 7.75 -16.88 1.11
N ASP A 131 8.56 -17.72 0.48
CA ASP A 131 10.00 -17.51 0.30
C ASP A 131 10.31 -17.33 -1.19
N SER A 132 10.74 -16.15 -1.59
CA SER A 132 11.10 -15.86 -3.00
C SER A 132 12.23 -16.76 -3.52
N ARG A 133 13.06 -17.30 -2.62
CA ARG A 133 14.19 -18.17 -3.04
C ARG A 133 13.73 -19.52 -3.60
N ASP A 134 12.54 -19.99 -3.25
CA ASP A 134 12.02 -21.27 -3.71
C ASP A 134 11.84 -21.28 -5.24
N GLU A 135 11.50 -20.12 -5.83
CA GLU A 135 11.31 -19.99 -7.28
C GLU A 135 12.44 -19.18 -7.97
N PHE A 136 13.08 -18.23 -7.27
CA PHE A 136 13.97 -17.25 -7.89
C PHE A 136 15.42 -17.27 -7.38
N GLY A 137 15.74 -18.11 -6.39
CA GLY A 137 17.08 -18.13 -5.76
C GLY A 137 17.37 -16.85 -4.98
N ASP A 138 18.64 -16.49 -4.86
CA ASP A 138 19.04 -15.27 -4.15
C ASP A 138 18.69 -14.02 -4.97
N THR A 139 17.85 -13.14 -4.41
CA THR A 139 17.42 -11.87 -4.99
C THR A 139 17.81 -10.71 -4.07
N ASN A 140 17.50 -9.48 -4.47
CA ASN A 140 17.58 -8.31 -3.58
C ASN A 140 16.41 -8.23 -2.59
N MET A 141 15.54 -9.26 -2.55
CA MET A 141 14.34 -9.41 -1.73
C MET A 141 13.18 -8.45 -2.06
N LEU A 142 13.33 -7.52 -2.99
CA LEU A 142 12.26 -6.65 -3.45
C LEU A 142 11.41 -7.38 -4.50
N VAL A 143 10.10 -7.27 -4.40
CA VAL A 143 9.13 -7.81 -5.37
C VAL A 143 8.87 -6.74 -6.43
N ILE A 144 9.71 -6.72 -7.47
CA ILE A 144 9.67 -5.67 -8.50
C ILE A 144 9.35 -6.20 -9.90
N LYS A 145 9.37 -7.52 -10.07
CA LYS A 145 9.07 -8.18 -11.35
C LYS A 145 7.68 -8.82 -11.31
N PRO A 146 6.95 -8.84 -12.43
CA PRO A 146 5.62 -9.46 -12.50
C PRO A 146 5.60 -10.91 -12.04
N GLU A 147 6.60 -11.72 -12.40
CA GLU A 147 6.70 -13.12 -12.00
C GLU A 147 6.83 -13.31 -10.49
N GLU A 148 7.56 -12.42 -9.80
CA GLU A 148 7.68 -12.41 -8.34
C GLU A 148 6.35 -12.04 -7.68
N GLY A 149 5.66 -11.02 -8.22
CA GLY A 149 4.33 -10.62 -7.76
C GLY A 149 3.27 -11.70 -7.97
N GLN A 150 3.31 -12.44 -9.08
CA GLN A 150 2.43 -13.57 -9.37
C GLN A 150 2.70 -14.73 -8.42
N SER A 151 3.97 -15.04 -8.11
CA SER A 151 4.34 -16.06 -7.13
C SER A 151 3.80 -15.72 -5.73
N LEU A 152 3.98 -14.47 -5.29
CA LEU A 152 3.43 -13.98 -4.03
C LEU A 152 1.89 -14.08 -4.01
N ALA A 153 1.21 -13.71 -5.10
CA ALA A 153 -0.24 -13.79 -5.21
C ALA A 153 -0.75 -15.25 -5.15
N ARG A 154 -0.01 -16.20 -5.75
CA ARG A 154 -0.31 -17.64 -5.61
C ARG A 154 -0.16 -18.11 -4.16
N ALA A 155 0.91 -17.68 -3.48
CA ALA A 155 1.13 -18.01 -2.07
C ALA A 155 0.06 -17.41 -1.14
N LEU A 156 -0.42 -16.20 -1.42
CA LEU A 156 -1.55 -15.60 -0.72
C LEU A 156 -2.82 -16.47 -0.87
N GLY A 157 -3.10 -17.00 -2.08
CA GLY A 157 -4.29 -17.80 -2.34
C GLY A 157 -5.57 -17.10 -1.86
N ASP A 158 -6.43 -17.83 -1.14
CA ASP A 158 -7.68 -17.31 -0.57
C ASP A 158 -7.51 -16.67 0.83
N HIS A 159 -6.27 -16.59 1.32
CA HIS A 159 -6.00 -15.99 2.63
C HIS A 159 -6.07 -14.46 2.60
N TRP A 160 -6.14 -13.87 3.79
CA TRP A 160 -6.20 -12.41 3.97
C TRP A 160 -4.83 -11.78 4.21
N MET A 161 -3.82 -12.59 4.49
CA MET A 161 -2.46 -12.19 4.77
C MET A 161 -1.49 -13.25 4.25
N VAL A 162 -0.33 -12.82 3.74
CA VAL A 162 0.82 -13.66 3.44
C VAL A 162 2.07 -13.07 4.09
N LEU A 163 2.84 -13.91 4.77
CA LEU A 163 4.14 -13.55 5.32
C LEU A 163 5.21 -13.73 4.25
N MET A 164 6.08 -12.74 4.12
CA MET A 164 7.18 -12.73 3.16
C MET A 164 8.49 -12.91 3.94
N ARG A 165 9.22 -13.98 3.62
CA ARG A 165 10.44 -14.35 4.33
C ARG A 165 11.41 -13.18 4.46
N ARG A 166 11.76 -12.81 5.71
CA ARG A 166 12.71 -11.75 6.09
C ARG A 166 12.44 -10.38 5.46
N HIS A 167 11.21 -10.15 4.98
CA HIS A 167 10.85 -8.92 4.29
C HIS A 167 9.70 -8.20 5.02
N GLY A 168 8.57 -8.85 5.20
CA GLY A 168 7.38 -8.24 5.77
C GLY A 168 6.14 -9.07 5.49
N ALA A 169 5.01 -8.40 5.29
CA ALA A 169 3.75 -9.06 4.97
C ALA A 169 2.92 -8.26 3.97
N THR A 170 2.02 -8.97 3.29
CA THR A 170 1.01 -8.35 2.44
C THR A 170 -0.36 -8.81 2.88
N LEU A 171 -1.27 -7.86 3.09
CA LEU A 171 -2.66 -8.08 3.49
C LEU A 171 -3.61 -7.58 2.42
N VAL A 172 -4.79 -8.18 2.40
CA VAL A 172 -5.87 -7.84 1.47
C VAL A 172 -7.19 -7.64 2.20
N GLY A 173 -8.12 -6.92 1.56
CA GLY A 173 -9.47 -6.73 2.06
C GLY A 173 -10.47 -6.51 0.93
N THR A 174 -11.74 -6.80 1.19
CA THR A 174 -12.85 -6.56 0.25
C THR A 174 -13.24 -5.09 0.16
N THR A 175 -12.82 -4.30 1.16
CA THR A 175 -12.94 -2.84 1.18
C THR A 175 -11.70 -2.22 1.80
N LEU A 176 -11.45 -0.94 1.54
CA LEU A 176 -10.33 -0.21 2.14
C LEU A 176 -10.42 -0.19 3.68
N ARG A 177 -11.60 0.01 4.23
CA ARG A 177 -11.79 0.04 5.69
C ARG A 177 -11.59 -1.32 6.33
N GLU A 178 -12.01 -2.38 5.67
CA GLU A 178 -11.73 -3.76 6.08
C GLU A 178 -10.22 -4.04 6.07
N LEU A 179 -9.53 -3.65 5.00
CA LEU A 179 -8.08 -3.78 4.93
C LEU A 179 -7.38 -3.09 6.11
N VAL A 180 -7.73 -1.82 6.40
CA VAL A 180 -7.16 -1.07 7.54
C VAL A 180 -7.41 -1.83 8.85
N PHE A 181 -8.63 -2.32 9.05
CA PHE A 181 -8.98 -3.08 10.25
C PHE A 181 -8.15 -4.36 10.38
N ARG A 182 -8.06 -5.16 9.30
CA ARG A 182 -7.23 -6.38 9.27
C ARG A 182 -5.77 -6.06 9.54
N THR A 183 -5.23 -5.02 8.92
CA THR A 183 -3.82 -4.62 9.05
C THR A 183 -3.47 -4.24 10.47
N VAL A 184 -4.26 -3.37 11.11
CA VAL A 184 -4.01 -2.92 12.48
C VAL A 184 -4.15 -4.06 13.48
N TYR A 185 -5.19 -4.88 13.36
CA TYR A 185 -5.39 -5.96 14.33
C TYR A 185 -4.53 -7.21 14.07
N SER A 186 -4.05 -7.44 12.85
CA SER A 186 -3.03 -8.47 12.60
C SER A 186 -1.67 -8.07 13.20
N HIS A 187 -1.30 -6.78 13.11
CA HIS A 187 -0.14 -6.24 13.81
C HIS A 187 -0.25 -6.42 15.34
N ALA A 188 -1.37 -6.01 15.93
CA ALA A 188 -1.62 -6.15 17.37
C ALA A 188 -1.62 -7.65 17.79
N ASN A 189 -2.19 -8.54 16.96
CA ASN A 189 -2.18 -9.98 17.21
C ASN A 189 -0.76 -10.54 17.20
N ALA A 190 0.07 -10.14 16.25
CA ALA A 190 1.46 -10.56 16.17
C ALA A 190 2.25 -10.14 17.42
N GLU A 191 2.06 -8.90 17.87
CA GLU A 191 2.69 -8.40 19.10
C GLU A 191 2.24 -9.17 20.34
N ILE A 192 0.93 -9.42 20.47
CA ILE A 192 0.38 -10.20 21.59
C ILE A 192 0.90 -11.62 21.55
N GLN A 193 0.90 -12.28 20.39
CA GLN A 193 1.45 -13.63 20.25
C GLN A 193 2.90 -13.69 20.68
N LEU A 194 3.74 -12.76 20.19
CA LEU A 194 5.16 -12.69 20.52
C LEU A 194 5.39 -12.54 22.03
N ARG A 195 4.65 -11.64 22.70
CA ARG A 195 4.73 -11.43 24.14
C ARG A 195 4.22 -12.65 24.92
N SER A 196 3.15 -13.28 24.45
CA SER A 196 2.59 -14.48 25.11
C SER A 196 3.56 -15.66 25.07
N MET A 197 4.34 -15.81 23.99
CA MET A 197 5.38 -16.86 23.89
C MET A 197 6.47 -16.74 24.95
N LEU A 198 6.70 -15.54 25.49
CA LEU A 198 7.64 -15.33 26.60
C LEU A 198 7.09 -15.88 27.93
N LEU A 199 5.79 -15.99 28.08
CA LEU A 199 5.12 -16.45 29.29
C LEU A 199 4.90 -17.98 29.27
N GLY A 200 4.95 -18.60 28.10
CA GLY A 200 4.78 -20.03 27.95
C GLY A 200 4.18 -20.46 26.62
N LYS A 201 3.62 -21.67 26.59
CA LYS A 201 2.97 -22.21 25.40
C LYS A 201 1.69 -21.44 25.12
N ILE A 202 1.57 -20.90 23.89
CA ILE A 202 0.35 -20.23 23.45
C ILE A 202 -0.80 -21.20 23.19
N GLY A 203 -2.04 -20.75 23.45
CA GLY A 203 -3.28 -21.41 23.08
C GLY A 203 -4.00 -20.51 22.04
N PRO A 204 -3.82 -20.73 20.74
CA PRO A 204 -4.51 -19.93 19.73
C PRO A 204 -6.00 -20.24 19.72
N LEU A 205 -6.78 -19.37 19.08
CA LEU A 205 -8.18 -19.65 18.78
C LEU A 205 -8.28 -20.96 17.98
N SER A 206 -9.27 -21.78 18.29
CA SER A 206 -9.59 -22.91 17.43
C SER A 206 -10.02 -22.39 16.03
N ARG A 207 -9.93 -23.25 15.02
CA ARG A 207 -10.39 -22.93 13.67
C ARG A 207 -11.84 -22.41 13.68
N GLY A 208 -12.73 -23.11 14.42
CA GLY A 208 -14.14 -22.73 14.51
C GLY A 208 -14.37 -21.40 15.24
N GLU A 209 -13.55 -21.06 16.25
CA GLU A 209 -13.58 -19.74 16.89
C GLU A 209 -13.13 -18.64 15.93
N ALA A 210 -12.03 -18.84 15.21
CA ALA A 210 -11.51 -17.87 14.25
C ALA A 210 -12.51 -17.62 13.11
N GLU A 211 -13.09 -18.69 12.53
CA GLU A 211 -14.07 -18.61 11.43
C GLU A 211 -15.38 -17.89 11.83
N ARG A 212 -15.78 -17.96 13.10
CA ARG A 212 -16.98 -17.27 13.60
C ARG A 212 -16.67 -15.84 14.03
N THR A 213 -15.52 -15.64 14.65
CA THR A 213 -15.17 -14.33 15.27
C THR A 213 -14.67 -13.34 14.22
N GLY A 214 -13.86 -13.75 13.26
CA GLY A 214 -13.32 -12.87 12.21
C GLY A 214 -14.41 -12.10 11.46
N PRO A 215 -15.39 -12.77 10.83
CA PRO A 215 -16.50 -12.09 10.14
C PRO A 215 -17.35 -11.21 11.04
N TYR A 216 -17.51 -11.57 12.34
CA TYR A 216 -18.25 -10.76 13.30
C TYR A 216 -17.55 -9.41 13.54
N GLN A 217 -16.22 -9.39 13.68
CA GLN A 217 -15.46 -8.15 13.87
C GLN A 217 -15.48 -7.23 12.65
N LEU A 218 -15.69 -7.78 11.47
CA LEU A 218 -15.77 -7.04 10.20
C LEU A 218 -17.18 -6.54 9.85
N GLN A 219 -18.14 -6.71 10.76
CA GLN A 219 -19.47 -6.12 10.58
C GLN A 219 -19.43 -4.59 10.63
N PRO A 220 -20.41 -3.91 10.02
CA PRO A 220 -20.42 -2.44 9.93
C PRO A 220 -20.23 -1.71 11.26
N ARG A 221 -20.84 -2.20 12.35
CA ARG A 221 -20.77 -1.53 13.66
C ARG A 221 -19.39 -1.58 14.31
N PRO A 222 -18.69 -2.73 14.43
CA PRO A 222 -17.31 -2.77 14.92
C PRO A 222 -16.36 -1.95 14.05
N MET A 223 -16.44 -2.07 12.73
CA MET A 223 -15.59 -1.33 11.81
C MET A 223 -15.81 0.18 11.88
N ALA A 224 -17.06 0.65 11.96
CA ALA A 224 -17.38 2.08 12.10
C ALA A 224 -16.78 2.66 13.39
N ARG A 225 -16.89 1.94 14.52
CA ARG A 225 -16.30 2.34 15.79
C ARG A 225 -14.78 2.46 15.74
N ALA A 226 -14.11 1.52 15.14
CA ALA A 226 -12.66 1.55 14.97
C ALA A 226 -12.23 2.69 14.04
N TRP A 227 -12.93 2.87 12.91
CA TRP A 227 -12.67 3.96 11.97
C TRP A 227 -12.84 5.34 12.61
N GLU A 228 -13.91 5.55 13.39
CA GLU A 228 -14.15 6.76 14.16
C GLU A 228 -13.02 7.01 15.16
N TYR A 229 -12.58 5.99 15.89
CA TYR A 229 -11.48 6.08 16.84
C TYR A 229 -10.19 6.53 16.19
N TRP A 230 -9.76 5.89 15.10
CA TRP A 230 -8.52 6.22 14.40
C TRP A 230 -8.58 7.61 13.75
N THR A 231 -9.67 7.94 13.07
CA THR A 231 -9.82 9.24 12.42
C THR A 231 -9.87 10.39 13.44
N THR A 232 -10.51 10.17 14.58
CA THR A 232 -10.56 11.16 15.67
C THR A 232 -9.16 11.41 16.23
N ARG A 233 -8.33 10.38 16.39
CA ARG A 233 -6.93 10.54 16.85
C ARG A 233 -6.11 11.37 15.86
N LEU A 234 -6.17 11.06 14.59
CA LEU A 234 -5.49 11.86 13.54
C LEU A 234 -5.99 13.30 13.52
N LYS A 235 -7.31 13.52 13.63
CA LYS A 235 -7.91 14.86 13.70
C LYS A 235 -7.39 15.68 14.88
N LYS A 236 -7.32 15.08 16.08
CA LYS A 236 -6.80 15.73 17.29
C LYS A 236 -5.33 16.12 17.16
N ARG A 237 -4.54 15.39 16.36
CA ARG A 237 -3.13 15.69 16.10
C ARG A 237 -2.91 16.65 14.92
N GLY A 238 -3.96 17.00 14.18
CA GLY A 238 -3.84 17.84 12.99
C GLY A 238 -3.23 17.10 11.78
N GLU A 239 -3.29 15.79 11.78
CA GLU A 239 -2.64 14.89 10.79
C GLU A 239 -3.62 14.38 9.72
N MET A 240 -4.82 14.96 9.60
CA MET A 240 -5.77 14.59 8.55
C MET A 240 -5.23 14.99 7.16
N PRO A 241 -5.45 14.16 6.11
CA PRO A 241 -5.12 14.55 4.74
C PRO A 241 -5.83 15.85 4.35
N ARG A 242 -5.21 16.67 3.53
CA ARG A 242 -5.81 17.92 3.06
C ARG A 242 -6.69 17.63 1.84
N PRO A 243 -7.97 18.01 1.85
CA PRO A 243 -8.82 17.84 0.67
C PRO A 243 -8.20 18.52 -0.55
N ARG A 244 -8.29 17.87 -1.72
CA ARG A 244 -7.83 18.48 -2.98
C ARG A 244 -8.66 19.73 -3.25
N ARG A 245 -8.01 20.90 -3.34
CA ARG A 245 -8.72 22.14 -3.72
C ARG A 245 -9.24 21.99 -5.14
N ALA A 246 -10.55 22.14 -5.32
CA ALA A 246 -11.16 22.21 -6.65
C ALA A 246 -10.43 23.27 -7.47
N GLY A 247 -9.87 22.90 -8.64
CA GLY A 247 -9.20 23.83 -9.54
C GLY A 247 -7.65 23.80 -9.56
N ALA A 248 -6.97 23.03 -8.71
CA ALA A 248 -5.51 22.98 -8.71
C ALA A 248 -4.89 22.25 -9.93
N GLY A 249 -5.65 21.37 -10.59
CA GLY A 249 -5.19 20.63 -11.78
C GLY A 249 -5.11 21.46 -13.07
N ALA A 250 -5.93 22.52 -13.21
CA ALA A 250 -5.99 23.32 -14.42
C ALA A 250 -4.90 24.41 -14.50
N ARG A 251 -4.29 24.80 -13.37
CA ARG A 251 -3.21 25.81 -13.36
C ARG A 251 -1.83 25.24 -13.71
N ALA A 252 -1.54 24.02 -13.33
CA ALA A 252 -0.23 23.41 -13.62
C ALA A 252 0.00 23.16 -15.12
N THR A 253 -1.05 22.78 -15.85
CA THR A 253 -1.00 22.55 -17.30
C THR A 253 -0.87 23.88 -18.09
N LYS A 254 -1.52 24.97 -17.64
CA LYS A 254 -1.40 26.25 -18.30
C LYS A 254 -0.05 26.96 -18.10
N GLN A 255 0.58 26.77 -16.95
CA GLN A 255 1.89 27.36 -16.66
C GLN A 255 3.05 26.66 -17.40
N ARG A 256 2.92 25.34 -17.70
CA ARG A 256 3.88 24.61 -18.55
C ARG A 256 3.74 24.97 -20.04
N ALA A 257 2.52 25.18 -20.53
CA ALA A 257 2.30 25.59 -21.93
C ALA A 257 2.79 27.03 -22.23
N SER A 258 2.75 27.95 -21.25
CA SER A 258 3.26 29.31 -21.42
C SER A 258 4.80 29.39 -21.36
N LYS A 259 5.47 28.52 -20.57
CA LYS A 259 6.95 28.48 -20.52
C LYS A 259 7.57 27.80 -21.75
N SER A 260 6.90 26.85 -22.41
CA SER A 260 7.40 26.24 -23.64
C SER A 260 7.32 27.14 -24.86
N ARG A 261 6.35 28.11 -24.90
CA ARG A 261 6.23 29.12 -25.98
C ARG A 261 7.21 30.27 -25.83
N ALA A 262 7.71 30.55 -24.63
CA ALA A 262 8.68 31.65 -24.43
C ALA A 262 10.13 31.22 -24.76
N GLY A 263 10.45 29.89 -24.69
CA GLY A 263 11.80 29.34 -24.98
C GLY A 263 12.10 29.19 -26.49
N SER A 264 11.09 29.26 -27.36
CA SER A 264 11.25 29.02 -28.81
C SER A 264 11.57 30.28 -29.63
N LYS A 265 11.51 31.49 -29.03
CA LYS A 265 11.74 32.75 -29.74
C LYS A 265 13.17 33.33 -29.57
N LEU A 266 14.07 32.69 -28.89
CA LEU A 266 15.44 33.20 -28.60
C LEU A 266 16.58 32.42 -29.24
N ARG A 267 16.33 31.62 -30.29
CA ARG A 267 17.39 30.93 -31.06
C ARG A 267 17.23 31.12 -32.58
N ALA A 268 17.28 32.36 -32.99
CA ALA A 268 17.49 32.69 -34.40
C ALA A 268 18.28 34.01 -34.47
N GLY A 269 19.60 33.91 -34.57
CA GLY A 269 20.45 35.09 -34.83
C GLY A 269 21.81 34.98 -34.18
N SER A 270 22.76 34.31 -34.79
CA SER A 270 24.12 34.80 -35.12
C SER A 270 24.98 33.68 -35.71
N LYS A 271 25.11 33.77 -37.04
CA LYS A 271 26.25 33.19 -37.77
C LYS A 271 27.26 34.31 -37.90
N ALA A 272 28.52 34.08 -37.45
CA ALA A 272 29.69 34.59 -38.15
C ALA A 272 30.99 34.10 -37.49
N ALA A 273 31.80 33.51 -38.34
CA ALA A 273 33.26 33.59 -38.51
C ALA A 273 34.19 32.74 -37.65
N ARG A 274 34.78 31.77 -38.32
CA ARG A 274 36.12 31.18 -38.07
C ARG A 274 37.22 32.25 -38.28
N PRO A 275 38.42 32.06 -37.65
CA PRO A 275 39.53 31.63 -38.46
C PRO A 275 40.37 30.50 -37.81
N GLN A 276 41.11 29.84 -38.74
CA GLN A 276 42.17 28.82 -38.56
C GLN A 276 43.43 29.38 -37.93
N GLN A 277 44.22 28.56 -37.23
CA GLN A 277 45.65 28.39 -37.33
C GLN A 277 46.14 27.42 -36.26
N ARG A 278 46.68 26.26 -36.65
CA ARG A 278 48.05 25.79 -36.88
C ARG A 278 48.86 25.52 -35.61
N ALA A 279 49.19 24.27 -35.44
CA ALA A 279 50.46 23.60 -35.19
C ALA A 279 51.38 24.04 -34.02
N ARG A 280 51.55 23.19 -33.05
CA ARG A 280 52.76 22.36 -32.82
C ARG A 280 52.43 21.22 -31.88
#